data_9465abd631f6436e942452036e912475
#
_entry.id   9465abd631f6436e942452036e912475
#
_cell.length_a   1.000
_cell.length_b   1.000
_cell.length_c   1.000
_cell.angle_alpha   90.00
_cell.angle_beta   90.00
_cell.angle_gamma   90.00
#
_symmetry.space_group_name_H-M   'P 1'
#
loop_
_entity.id
_entity.type
_entity.pdbx_description
1 polymer ?
#
loop_
_entity_poly.entity_id
_entity_poly.type
_entity_poly.pdbx_seq_one_letter_code
_entity_poly.pdbx_strand_id
1 'polypeptide(L)'
;MHKTNSMARTEFAAAIAQIAKDRKIEPESIHEAIRQALVSAYRKELGLDDGFYYYVDLNVDSGESKILRAPILEQNEETGEVISWDEKKATDVTPVGFGRIAAQTAKQVILQKIRESEKDQILSEYESKIGEIVSAQILRMDGRRVVLDLGRGYGWMPPQEQMRGEFYRVNSRTTVLIKEIVETPKGKTIIVSRSDVSLVKKLFEREVPEVASGAVDIALIAREAGVRTKLAVKSAQSGVDPVGACVGQRGVRVQEIIRELNNEKLDIIPYSDDQKILLQGALAPAEGLQIEIDQAKKAVTVTAPDDQLSLVIGRGGQNARLAAKLTGFRITVKSATGQVASKVTGKEEYEIDTFKGLEQTTRELLVDYKLTTLGDLERFVDKWQAFEISDEQKAILNKKVLEYKQELVILNEKYKEKENSKQEKEKAKTESDTQE
;
A
#
# COMPACT_ATOMS: atom_id res chain seq x y z
N MET A 1 -10.93 -70.42 -13.06
CA MET A 1 -11.15 -69.31 -13.98
C MET A 1 -11.52 -68.07 -13.17
N HIS A 2 -10.54 -67.30 -12.72
CA HIS A 2 -10.73 -65.97 -12.12
C HIS A 2 -10.71 -64.97 -13.25
N LYS A 3 -11.86 -64.42 -13.59
CA LYS A 3 -11.93 -63.19 -14.40
C LYS A 3 -11.44 -62.03 -13.55
N THR A 4 -10.24 -61.57 -13.79
CA THR A 4 -9.78 -60.25 -13.39
C THR A 4 -10.65 -59.23 -14.05
N ASN A 5 -11.59 -58.70 -13.30
CA ASN A 5 -12.35 -57.52 -13.65
C ASN A 5 -11.40 -56.34 -13.63
N SER A 6 -10.78 -56.03 -14.76
CA SER A 6 -10.16 -54.75 -15.02
C SER A 6 -11.29 -53.74 -15.06
N MET A 7 -11.63 -53.14 -13.89
CA MET A 7 -12.56 -52.01 -13.83
C MET A 7 -11.97 -50.90 -14.67
N ALA A 8 -12.57 -50.66 -15.83
CA ALA A 8 -12.34 -49.42 -16.54
C ALA A 8 -12.60 -48.29 -15.51
N ARG A 9 -11.62 -47.41 -15.32
CA ARG A 9 -11.80 -46.19 -14.50
C ARG A 9 -13.09 -45.55 -15.02
N THR A 10 -14.04 -45.35 -14.11
CA THR A 10 -15.30 -44.69 -14.46
C THR A 10 -15.02 -43.27 -14.96
N GLU A 11 -15.96 -42.68 -15.69
CA GLU A 11 -15.85 -41.31 -16.17
C GLU A 11 -15.54 -40.32 -15.04
N PHE A 12 -16.07 -40.61 -13.84
CA PHE A 12 -15.82 -39.79 -12.64
C PHE A 12 -14.34 -39.81 -12.21
N ALA A 13 -13.75 -40.98 -11.99
CA ALA A 13 -12.35 -41.12 -11.60
C ALA A 13 -11.41 -40.55 -12.68
N ALA A 14 -11.71 -40.77 -13.96
CA ALA A 14 -10.95 -40.23 -15.07
C ALA A 14 -10.99 -38.69 -15.10
N ALA A 15 -12.18 -38.11 -14.89
CA ALA A 15 -12.35 -36.65 -14.86
C ALA A 15 -11.60 -36.01 -13.69
N ILE A 16 -11.69 -36.57 -12.46
CA ILE A 16 -10.92 -36.06 -11.32
C ILE A 16 -9.41 -36.18 -11.57
N ALA A 17 -8.93 -37.33 -12.05
CA ALA A 17 -7.51 -37.51 -12.33
C ALA A 17 -6.99 -36.53 -13.40
N GLN A 18 -7.78 -36.25 -14.41
CA GLN A 18 -7.44 -35.26 -15.45
C GLN A 18 -7.37 -33.85 -14.86
N ILE A 19 -8.38 -33.43 -14.09
CA ILE A 19 -8.42 -32.10 -13.44
C ILE A 19 -7.24 -31.96 -12.46
N ALA A 20 -7.00 -32.98 -11.64
CA ALA A 20 -5.92 -33.01 -10.68
C ALA A 20 -4.55 -32.82 -11.37
N LYS A 21 -4.34 -33.49 -12.50
CA LYS A 21 -3.12 -33.37 -13.30
C LYS A 21 -2.99 -32.00 -13.96
N ASP A 22 -4.07 -31.52 -14.62
CA ASP A 22 -4.04 -30.27 -15.38
C ASP A 22 -3.87 -29.04 -14.47
N ARG A 23 -4.41 -29.10 -13.26
CA ARG A 23 -4.41 -28.00 -12.29
C ARG A 23 -3.41 -28.18 -11.16
N LYS A 24 -2.62 -29.27 -11.15
CA LYS A 24 -1.65 -29.60 -10.10
C LYS A 24 -2.28 -29.63 -8.69
N ILE A 25 -3.47 -30.19 -8.60
CA ILE A 25 -4.21 -30.39 -7.34
C ILE A 25 -4.03 -31.86 -6.94
N GLU A 26 -3.83 -32.13 -5.66
CA GLU A 26 -3.84 -33.52 -5.19
C GLU A 26 -5.25 -34.12 -5.28
N PRO A 27 -5.44 -35.30 -5.91
CA PRO A 27 -6.76 -35.93 -6.04
C PRO A 27 -7.49 -36.11 -4.69
N GLU A 28 -6.75 -36.46 -3.65
CA GLU A 28 -7.31 -36.67 -2.31
C GLU A 28 -7.90 -35.37 -1.72
N SER A 29 -7.28 -34.21 -1.99
CA SER A 29 -7.83 -32.91 -1.60
C SER A 29 -9.20 -32.63 -2.22
N ILE A 30 -9.42 -33.10 -3.45
CA ILE A 30 -10.72 -32.98 -4.13
C ILE A 30 -11.73 -33.92 -3.49
N HIS A 31 -11.35 -35.18 -3.25
CA HIS A 31 -12.21 -36.16 -2.61
C HIS A 31 -12.65 -35.74 -1.22
N GLU A 32 -11.71 -35.24 -0.42
CA GLU A 32 -11.99 -34.76 0.93
C GLU A 32 -12.95 -33.55 0.92
N ALA A 33 -12.73 -32.61 0.01
CA ALA A 33 -13.64 -31.47 -0.14
C ALA A 33 -15.05 -31.91 -0.55
N ILE A 34 -15.18 -32.94 -1.40
CA ILE A 34 -16.47 -33.52 -1.78
C ILE A 34 -17.12 -34.17 -0.54
N ARG A 35 -16.39 -34.97 0.25
CA ARG A 35 -16.93 -35.59 1.47
C ARG A 35 -17.49 -34.54 2.43
N GLN A 36 -16.73 -33.50 2.75
CA GLN A 36 -17.13 -32.41 3.65
C GLN A 36 -18.37 -31.64 3.12
N ALA A 37 -18.41 -31.36 1.81
CA ALA A 37 -19.54 -30.67 1.21
C ALA A 37 -20.81 -31.51 1.24
N LEU A 38 -20.70 -32.84 1.06
CA LEU A 38 -21.84 -33.75 1.13
C LEU A 38 -22.42 -33.86 2.54
N VAL A 39 -21.56 -33.92 3.59
CA VAL A 39 -22.00 -33.85 4.98
C VAL A 39 -22.72 -32.51 5.23
N SER A 40 -22.17 -31.40 4.75
CA SER A 40 -22.79 -30.08 4.89
C SER A 40 -24.13 -29.97 4.18
N ALA A 41 -24.27 -30.56 3.01
CA ALA A 41 -25.52 -30.62 2.27
C ALA A 41 -26.57 -31.45 3.02
N TYR A 42 -26.18 -32.61 3.54
CA TYR A 42 -27.04 -33.46 4.38
C TYR A 42 -27.53 -32.70 5.61
N ARG A 43 -26.63 -32.06 6.34
CA ARG A 43 -26.96 -31.23 7.51
C ARG A 43 -28.02 -30.18 7.22
N LYS A 44 -27.89 -29.52 6.05
CA LYS A 44 -28.80 -28.43 5.65
C LYS A 44 -30.23 -28.95 5.36
N GLU A 45 -30.34 -30.14 4.81
CA GLU A 45 -31.64 -30.68 4.40
C GLU A 45 -32.39 -31.43 5.53
N LEU A 46 -31.66 -32.19 6.33
CA LEU A 46 -32.27 -33.15 7.28
C LEU A 46 -31.90 -32.86 8.72
N GLY A 47 -30.95 -31.99 8.98
CA GLY A 47 -30.37 -31.76 10.31
C GLY A 47 -29.41 -32.88 10.72
N LEU A 48 -28.81 -32.72 11.90
CA LEU A 48 -27.95 -33.74 12.52
C LEU A 48 -28.48 -34.02 13.92
N ASP A 49 -28.50 -35.30 14.29
CA ASP A 49 -28.80 -35.71 15.66
C ASP A 49 -27.58 -35.50 16.57
N ASP A 50 -27.79 -34.98 17.77
CA ASP A 50 -26.74 -34.83 18.77
C ASP A 50 -26.22 -36.21 19.21
N GLY A 51 -24.91 -36.32 19.45
CA GLY A 51 -24.26 -37.56 19.89
C GLY A 51 -23.82 -38.50 18.75
N PHE A 52 -24.01 -38.10 17.48
CA PHE A 52 -23.54 -38.86 16.34
C PHE A 52 -22.59 -38.03 15.46
N TYR A 53 -21.54 -38.72 14.98
CA TYR A 53 -20.66 -38.21 13.96
C TYR A 53 -21.14 -38.65 12.57
N TYR A 54 -21.22 -37.72 11.64
CA TYR A 54 -21.66 -37.98 10.26
C TYR A 54 -20.49 -37.83 9.30
N TYR A 55 -20.31 -38.86 8.47
CA TYR A 55 -19.26 -38.86 7.46
C TYR A 55 -19.73 -39.49 6.16
N VAL A 56 -18.98 -39.30 5.09
CA VAL A 56 -19.29 -39.83 3.76
C VAL A 56 -18.34 -40.92 3.39
N ASP A 57 -18.87 -42.09 3.07
CA ASP A 57 -18.17 -43.13 2.32
C ASP A 57 -18.30 -42.82 0.82
N LEU A 58 -17.22 -42.29 0.23
CA LEU A 58 -17.16 -41.94 -1.18
C LEU A 58 -16.33 -42.98 -1.93
N ASN A 59 -16.98 -43.71 -2.83
CA ASN A 59 -16.28 -44.58 -3.76
C ASN A 59 -15.57 -43.72 -4.83
N VAL A 60 -14.27 -43.64 -4.75
CA VAL A 60 -13.42 -42.79 -5.63
C VAL A 60 -13.45 -43.22 -7.08
N ASP A 61 -13.79 -44.47 -7.37
CA ASP A 61 -13.87 -44.98 -8.74
C ASP A 61 -15.22 -44.73 -9.39
N SER A 62 -16.34 -44.95 -8.67
CA SER A 62 -17.68 -44.78 -9.21
C SER A 62 -18.34 -43.43 -8.96
N GLY A 63 -17.83 -42.69 -7.95
CA GLY A 63 -18.44 -41.44 -7.48
C GLY A 63 -19.71 -41.68 -6.62
N GLU A 64 -20.06 -42.93 -6.35
CA GLU A 64 -21.17 -43.25 -5.43
C GLU A 64 -20.80 -42.80 -4.02
N SER A 65 -21.77 -42.21 -3.32
CA SER A 65 -21.57 -41.70 -1.96
C SER A 65 -22.68 -42.18 -1.05
N LYS A 66 -22.29 -42.60 0.17
CA LYS A 66 -23.19 -42.97 1.26
C LYS A 66 -22.92 -42.08 2.47
N ILE A 67 -23.99 -41.61 3.08
CA ILE A 67 -23.89 -40.91 4.37
C ILE A 67 -23.97 -41.93 5.46
N LEU A 68 -22.94 -41.98 6.27
CA LEU A 68 -22.86 -42.87 7.44
C LEU A 68 -22.93 -42.01 8.73
N ARG A 69 -23.64 -42.49 9.72
CA ARG A 69 -23.62 -41.94 11.07
C ARG A 69 -23.09 -42.95 12.06
N ALA A 70 -22.24 -42.55 12.98
CA ALA A 70 -21.67 -43.39 14.01
C ALA A 70 -21.76 -42.68 15.38
N PRO A 71 -21.95 -43.43 16.50
CA PRO A 71 -21.94 -42.82 17.83
C PRO A 71 -20.56 -42.18 18.11
N ILE A 72 -20.57 -40.98 18.69
CA ILE A 72 -19.35 -40.28 19.13
C ILE A 72 -18.85 -40.99 20.39
N LEU A 73 -17.57 -41.31 20.44
CA LEU A 73 -16.91 -41.87 21.62
C LEU A 73 -16.21 -40.78 22.43
N GLU A 74 -15.58 -39.82 21.74
CA GLU A 74 -14.80 -38.77 22.38
C GLU A 74 -14.92 -37.48 21.61
N GLN A 75 -15.15 -36.37 22.30
CA GLN A 75 -15.29 -35.03 21.75
C GLN A 75 -14.49 -34.05 22.60
N ASN A 76 -13.86 -33.09 21.97
CA ASN A 76 -13.18 -32.00 22.66
C ASN A 76 -14.23 -31.09 23.33
N GLU A 77 -14.16 -30.94 24.64
CA GLU A 77 -15.12 -30.13 25.41
C GLU A 77 -15.03 -28.62 25.11
N GLU A 78 -13.86 -28.11 24.70
CA GLU A 78 -13.65 -26.68 24.42
C GLU A 78 -14.04 -26.29 22.98
N THR A 79 -13.69 -27.13 22.00
CA THR A 79 -13.90 -26.82 20.58
C THR A 79 -15.14 -27.46 19.97
N GLY A 80 -15.69 -28.51 20.65
CA GLY A 80 -16.78 -29.31 20.12
C GLY A 80 -16.38 -30.24 18.97
N GLU A 81 -15.07 -30.36 18.68
CA GLU A 81 -14.58 -31.25 17.64
C GLU A 81 -14.65 -32.73 18.07
N VAL A 82 -15.16 -33.60 17.18
CA VAL A 82 -15.23 -35.03 17.42
C VAL A 82 -13.84 -35.63 17.18
N ILE A 83 -13.30 -36.25 18.25
CA ILE A 83 -11.98 -36.89 18.26
C ILE A 83 -12.06 -38.35 17.79
N SER A 84 -13.07 -39.07 18.26
CA SER A 84 -13.27 -40.48 17.91
C SER A 84 -14.73 -40.89 17.88
N TRP A 85 -15.04 -41.87 17.04
CA TRP A 85 -16.40 -42.45 16.89
C TRP A 85 -16.33 -43.96 16.67
N ASP A 86 -17.47 -44.65 16.92
CA ASP A 86 -17.56 -46.12 16.79
C ASP A 86 -17.93 -46.50 15.36
N GLU A 87 -16.93 -46.69 14.49
CA GLU A 87 -17.12 -47.12 13.08
C GLU A 87 -17.87 -48.46 12.96
N LYS A 88 -17.76 -49.37 13.93
CA LYS A 88 -18.42 -50.68 13.91
C LYS A 88 -19.93 -50.59 14.05
N LYS A 89 -20.41 -49.51 14.63
CA LYS A 89 -21.83 -49.19 14.78
C LYS A 89 -22.32 -48.14 13.75
N ALA A 90 -21.57 -47.90 12.72
CA ALA A 90 -21.98 -47.01 11.67
C ALA A 90 -23.24 -47.52 10.96
N THR A 91 -24.19 -46.63 10.76
CA THR A 91 -25.45 -46.92 10.04
C THR A 91 -25.57 -46.05 8.81
N ASP A 92 -26.00 -46.64 7.69
CA ASP A 92 -26.27 -45.92 6.46
C ASP A 92 -27.60 -45.13 6.62
N VAL A 93 -27.50 -43.81 6.52
CA VAL A 93 -28.62 -42.87 6.61
C VAL A 93 -28.83 -42.09 5.33
N THR A 94 -28.33 -42.61 4.23
CA THR A 94 -28.42 -41.98 2.92
C THR A 94 -29.87 -41.80 2.46
N PRO A 95 -30.35 -40.57 2.22
CA PRO A 95 -31.73 -40.34 1.78
C PRO A 95 -31.98 -40.88 0.37
N VAL A 96 -33.23 -41.27 0.12
CA VAL A 96 -33.65 -41.67 -1.21
C VAL A 96 -33.52 -40.51 -2.19
N GLY A 97 -32.78 -40.70 -3.29
CA GLY A 97 -32.52 -39.65 -4.28
C GLY A 97 -31.30 -38.75 -4.00
N PHE A 98 -30.58 -39.02 -2.91
CA PHE A 98 -29.37 -38.24 -2.54
C PHE A 98 -28.31 -38.22 -3.62
N GLY A 99 -28.22 -39.22 -4.51
CA GLY A 99 -27.28 -39.28 -5.61
C GLY A 99 -27.30 -38.04 -6.55
N ARG A 100 -28.47 -37.42 -6.74
CA ARG A 100 -28.59 -36.18 -7.54
C ARG A 100 -27.96 -34.99 -6.83
N ILE A 101 -28.20 -34.88 -5.53
CA ILE A 101 -27.61 -33.84 -4.66
C ILE A 101 -26.11 -34.03 -4.61
N ALA A 102 -25.65 -35.26 -4.41
CA ALA A 102 -24.23 -35.62 -4.39
C ALA A 102 -23.51 -35.23 -5.70
N ALA A 103 -24.10 -35.57 -6.87
CA ALA A 103 -23.52 -35.21 -8.15
C ALA A 103 -23.44 -33.68 -8.37
N GLN A 104 -24.48 -32.96 -7.99
CA GLN A 104 -24.51 -31.49 -8.10
C GLN A 104 -23.50 -30.83 -7.14
N THR A 105 -23.42 -31.30 -5.89
CA THR A 105 -22.48 -30.84 -4.88
C THR A 105 -21.04 -31.11 -5.32
N ALA A 106 -20.74 -32.33 -5.77
CA ALA A 106 -19.42 -32.69 -6.30
C ALA A 106 -19.00 -31.77 -7.45
N LYS A 107 -19.88 -31.48 -8.40
CA LYS A 107 -19.62 -30.54 -9.51
C LYS A 107 -19.28 -29.15 -8.97
N GLN A 108 -20.02 -28.63 -8.01
CA GLN A 108 -19.72 -27.31 -7.42
C GLN A 108 -18.38 -27.28 -6.72
N VAL A 109 -18.06 -28.32 -5.92
CA VAL A 109 -16.78 -28.45 -5.20
C VAL A 109 -15.62 -28.52 -6.18
N ILE A 110 -15.73 -29.32 -7.22
CA ILE A 110 -14.69 -29.42 -8.26
C ILE A 110 -14.46 -28.06 -8.92
N LEU A 111 -15.52 -27.34 -9.31
CA LEU A 111 -15.39 -26.00 -9.89
C LEU A 111 -14.78 -25.00 -8.91
N GLN A 112 -15.11 -25.10 -7.65
CA GLN A 112 -14.48 -24.26 -6.60
C GLN A 112 -13.01 -24.57 -6.44
N LYS A 113 -12.62 -25.85 -6.36
CA LYS A 113 -11.20 -26.26 -6.26
C LYS A 113 -10.37 -25.84 -7.48
N ILE A 114 -10.94 -25.90 -8.67
CA ILE A 114 -10.30 -25.39 -9.89
C ILE A 114 -10.03 -23.89 -9.74
N ARG A 115 -11.03 -23.09 -9.31
CA ARG A 115 -10.89 -21.65 -9.14
C ARG A 115 -9.86 -21.28 -8.05
N GLU A 116 -9.84 -22.05 -6.95
CA GLU A 116 -8.84 -21.88 -5.89
C GLU A 116 -7.42 -22.14 -6.42
N SER A 117 -7.22 -23.25 -7.12
CA SER A 117 -5.92 -23.59 -7.73
C SER A 117 -5.48 -22.56 -8.78
N GLU A 118 -6.38 -22.08 -9.65
CA GLU A 118 -6.09 -21.01 -10.60
C GLU A 118 -5.66 -19.73 -9.89
N LYS A 119 -6.35 -19.37 -8.80
CA LYS A 119 -6.01 -18.22 -7.98
C LYS A 119 -4.62 -18.38 -7.34
N ASP A 120 -4.32 -19.55 -6.79
CA ASP A 120 -3.03 -19.83 -6.16
C ASP A 120 -1.88 -19.79 -7.18
N GLN A 121 -2.08 -20.30 -8.39
CA GLN A 121 -1.10 -20.20 -9.47
C GLN A 121 -0.84 -18.73 -9.88
N ILE A 122 -1.90 -17.93 -9.99
CA ILE A 122 -1.77 -16.49 -10.27
C ILE A 122 -0.99 -15.80 -9.15
N LEU A 123 -1.34 -16.08 -7.90
CA LEU A 123 -0.65 -15.49 -6.74
C LEU A 123 0.82 -15.87 -6.71
N SER A 124 1.17 -17.13 -6.95
CA SER A 124 2.56 -17.60 -7.04
C SER A 124 3.34 -16.90 -8.17
N GLU A 125 2.70 -16.61 -9.32
CA GLU A 125 3.31 -15.80 -10.37
C GLU A 125 3.59 -14.36 -9.88
N TYR A 126 2.68 -13.76 -9.12
CA TYR A 126 2.88 -12.41 -8.61
C TYR A 126 3.83 -12.34 -7.41
N GLU A 127 4.01 -13.43 -6.63
CA GLU A 127 5.05 -13.52 -5.60
C GLU A 127 6.45 -13.26 -6.18
N SER A 128 6.72 -13.79 -7.37
CA SER A 128 8.00 -13.56 -8.07
C SER A 128 8.14 -12.14 -8.63
N LYS A 129 7.07 -11.37 -8.69
CA LYS A 129 7.03 -9.99 -9.22
C LYS A 129 6.92 -8.93 -8.13
N ILE A 130 7.01 -9.33 -6.85
CA ILE A 130 7.04 -8.35 -5.75
C ILE A 130 8.24 -7.42 -5.93
N GLY A 131 7.99 -6.11 -5.82
CA GLY A 131 8.97 -5.08 -6.09
C GLY A 131 9.05 -4.63 -7.56
N GLU A 132 8.32 -5.25 -8.48
CA GLU A 132 8.27 -4.83 -9.89
C GLU A 132 7.07 -3.91 -10.16
N ILE A 133 7.17 -3.11 -11.21
CA ILE A 133 6.11 -2.21 -11.66
C ILE A 133 5.33 -2.83 -12.81
N VAL A 134 4.01 -2.64 -12.78
CA VAL A 134 3.10 -3.12 -13.83
C VAL A 134 2.12 -2.02 -14.22
N SER A 135 1.72 -2.01 -15.50
CA SER A 135 0.62 -1.17 -15.98
C SER A 135 -0.71 -1.85 -15.63
N ALA A 136 -1.51 -1.23 -14.80
CA ALA A 136 -2.78 -1.75 -14.32
C ALA A 136 -3.95 -0.88 -14.77
N GLN A 137 -5.10 -1.50 -15.00
CA GLN A 137 -6.34 -0.79 -15.30
C GLN A 137 -7.21 -0.67 -14.05
N ILE A 138 -7.71 0.53 -13.78
CA ILE A 138 -8.62 0.76 -12.67
C ILE A 138 -10.01 0.22 -13.02
N LEU A 139 -10.48 -0.78 -12.26
CA LEU A 139 -11.78 -1.43 -12.50
C LEU A 139 -12.91 -0.76 -11.75
N ARG A 140 -12.70 -0.50 -10.46
CA ARG A 140 -13.71 0.10 -9.59
C ARG A 140 -13.10 0.63 -8.30
N MET A 141 -13.89 1.46 -7.61
CA MET A 141 -13.64 1.83 -6.23
C MET A 141 -14.49 0.93 -5.31
N ASP A 142 -13.86 0.34 -4.31
CA ASP A 142 -14.51 -0.42 -3.25
C ASP A 142 -14.32 0.34 -1.93
N GLY A 143 -15.28 1.20 -1.61
CA GLY A 143 -15.11 2.23 -0.60
C GLY A 143 -13.97 3.19 -0.97
N ARG A 144 -12.90 3.20 -0.16
CA ARG A 144 -11.70 4.00 -0.42
C ARG A 144 -10.58 3.22 -1.12
N ARG A 145 -10.73 1.91 -1.29
CA ARG A 145 -9.76 1.07 -1.98
C ARG A 145 -9.98 1.13 -3.47
N VAL A 146 -8.90 1.19 -4.22
CA VAL A 146 -8.93 1.04 -5.69
C VAL A 146 -8.69 -0.42 -6.03
N VAL A 147 -9.54 -1.00 -6.84
CA VAL A 147 -9.39 -2.35 -7.39
C VAL A 147 -8.89 -2.23 -8.82
N LEU A 148 -7.76 -2.89 -9.10
CA LEU A 148 -7.07 -2.81 -10.37
C LEU A 148 -6.97 -4.20 -11.03
N ASP A 149 -7.06 -4.20 -12.34
CA ASP A 149 -6.74 -5.35 -13.19
C ASP A 149 -5.25 -5.30 -13.54
N LEU A 150 -4.53 -6.33 -13.14
CA LEU A 150 -3.10 -6.50 -13.41
C LEU A 150 -2.84 -7.37 -14.64
N GLY A 151 -3.90 -7.76 -15.36
CA GLY A 151 -3.88 -8.62 -16.52
C GLY A 151 -4.32 -10.05 -16.22
N ARG A 152 -3.64 -10.79 -15.36
CA ARG A 152 -4.02 -12.16 -14.96
C ARG A 152 -4.68 -12.23 -13.57
N GLY A 153 -4.50 -11.18 -12.76
CA GLY A 153 -5.04 -11.10 -11.41
C GLY A 153 -5.52 -9.70 -11.06
N TYR A 154 -6.08 -9.57 -9.88
CA TYR A 154 -6.57 -8.30 -9.37
C TYR A 154 -5.67 -7.81 -8.24
N GLY A 155 -5.31 -6.51 -8.29
CA GLY A 155 -4.60 -5.81 -7.25
C GLY A 155 -5.53 -4.91 -6.45
N TRP A 156 -5.21 -4.74 -5.17
CA TRP A 156 -5.86 -3.78 -4.28
C TRP A 156 -4.88 -2.69 -3.89
N MET A 157 -5.29 -1.45 -4.03
CA MET A 157 -4.54 -0.28 -3.58
C MET A 157 -5.34 0.40 -2.47
N PRO A 158 -5.03 0.07 -1.20
CA PRO A 158 -5.67 0.70 -0.04
C PRO A 158 -5.29 2.18 0.05
N PRO A 159 -6.00 3.01 0.86
CA PRO A 159 -5.76 4.44 0.95
C PRO A 159 -4.31 4.83 1.27
N GLN A 160 -3.61 4.03 2.08
CA GLN A 160 -2.21 4.25 2.45
C GLN A 160 -1.26 4.16 1.26
N GLU A 161 -1.62 3.34 0.27
CA GLU A 161 -0.82 3.09 -0.93
C GLU A 161 -1.18 4.01 -2.10
N GLN A 162 -2.15 4.91 -1.92
CA GLN A 162 -2.57 5.90 -2.92
C GLN A 162 -1.73 7.17 -2.81
N MET A 163 -1.53 7.84 -3.95
CA MET A 163 -0.87 9.13 -3.98
C MET A 163 -1.82 10.26 -3.58
N ARG A 164 -1.30 11.26 -2.90
CA ARG A 164 -2.04 12.48 -2.56
C ARG A 164 -2.40 13.25 -3.84
N GLY A 165 -3.68 13.68 -3.94
CA GLY A 165 -4.13 14.52 -5.05
C GLY A 165 -4.28 13.79 -6.39
N GLU A 166 -4.04 12.48 -6.43
CA GLU A 166 -4.29 11.67 -7.63
C GLU A 166 -5.74 11.19 -7.68
N PHE A 167 -6.36 11.31 -8.86
CA PHE A 167 -7.73 10.86 -9.08
C PHE A 167 -7.73 9.53 -9.84
N TYR A 168 -8.26 8.49 -9.20
CA TYR A 168 -8.37 7.15 -9.76
C TYR A 168 -9.69 6.98 -10.52
N ARG A 169 -9.65 7.19 -11.83
CA ARG A 169 -10.84 7.07 -12.70
C ARG A 169 -11.00 5.64 -13.20
N VAL A 170 -12.20 5.11 -13.14
CA VAL A 170 -12.53 3.79 -13.71
C VAL A 170 -12.17 3.76 -15.18
N ASN A 171 -11.65 2.63 -15.65
CA ASN A 171 -11.14 2.38 -17.00
C ASN A 171 -9.85 3.12 -17.39
N SER A 172 -9.28 3.98 -16.53
CA SER A 172 -7.94 4.54 -16.78
C SER A 172 -6.85 3.53 -16.44
N ARG A 173 -5.68 3.70 -17.06
CA ARG A 173 -4.48 2.92 -16.77
C ARG A 173 -3.51 3.75 -15.93
N THR A 174 -2.81 3.06 -15.03
CA THR A 174 -1.77 3.65 -14.19
C THR A 174 -0.70 2.62 -13.90
N THR A 175 0.56 3.06 -13.75
CA THR A 175 1.65 2.18 -13.34
C THR A 175 1.62 2.04 -11.81
N VAL A 176 1.66 0.81 -11.33
CA VAL A 176 1.69 0.50 -9.89
C VAL A 176 2.84 -0.43 -9.56
N LEU A 177 3.35 -0.31 -8.34
CA LEU A 177 4.29 -1.27 -7.77
C LEU A 177 3.52 -2.44 -7.16
N ILE A 178 3.93 -3.67 -7.43
CA ILE A 178 3.46 -4.84 -6.69
C ILE A 178 4.22 -4.83 -5.36
N LYS A 179 3.53 -4.50 -4.27
CA LYS A 179 4.16 -4.30 -2.98
C LYS A 179 4.32 -5.59 -2.19
N GLU A 180 3.23 -6.29 -2.00
CA GLU A 180 3.17 -7.49 -1.20
C GLU A 180 1.91 -8.32 -1.50
N ILE A 181 1.86 -9.55 -1.01
CA ILE A 181 0.66 -10.38 -1.02
C ILE A 181 0.28 -10.62 0.43
N VAL A 182 -0.93 -10.21 0.79
CA VAL A 182 -1.46 -10.34 2.15
C VAL A 182 -2.56 -11.38 2.20
N GLU A 183 -2.63 -12.10 3.32
CA GLU A 183 -3.72 -13.02 3.60
C GLU A 183 -4.89 -12.26 4.24
N THR A 184 -6.08 -12.48 3.72
CA THR A 184 -7.31 -11.88 4.23
C THR A 184 -8.33 -12.98 4.53
N PRO A 185 -9.41 -12.74 5.29
CA PRO A 185 -10.47 -13.72 5.51
C PRO A 185 -11.12 -14.25 4.22
N LYS A 186 -10.93 -13.54 3.10
CA LYS A 186 -11.40 -13.93 1.76
C LYS A 186 -10.30 -14.58 0.90
N GLY A 187 -9.16 -14.92 1.52
CA GLY A 187 -7.98 -15.48 0.89
C GLY A 187 -6.90 -14.43 0.56
N LYS A 188 -5.83 -14.87 -0.07
CA LYS A 188 -4.68 -14.03 -0.45
C LYS A 188 -5.07 -12.95 -1.47
N THR A 189 -4.47 -11.77 -1.32
CA THR A 189 -4.74 -10.58 -2.12
C THR A 189 -3.43 -9.85 -2.44
N ILE A 190 -3.28 -9.40 -3.68
CA ILE A 190 -2.11 -8.63 -4.14
C ILE A 190 -2.32 -7.18 -3.76
N ILE A 191 -1.42 -6.62 -2.95
CA ILE A 191 -1.39 -5.20 -2.62
C ILE A 191 -0.46 -4.49 -3.59
N VAL A 192 -0.98 -3.44 -4.19
CA VAL A 192 -0.22 -2.58 -5.09
C VAL A 192 -0.12 -1.17 -4.53
N SER A 193 0.97 -0.49 -4.87
CA SER A 193 1.29 0.84 -4.33
C SER A 193 1.62 1.84 -5.42
N ARG A 194 1.16 3.07 -5.20
CA ARG A 194 1.64 4.27 -5.90
C ARG A 194 2.40 5.22 -4.96
N SER A 195 2.28 5.00 -3.64
CA SER A 195 2.95 5.83 -2.64
C SER A 195 4.34 5.33 -2.23
N ASP A 196 4.66 4.08 -2.52
CA ASP A 196 5.94 3.48 -2.13
C ASP A 196 7.13 4.14 -2.84
N VAL A 197 8.25 4.23 -2.12
CA VAL A 197 9.53 4.78 -2.62
C VAL A 197 10.08 3.92 -3.77
N SER A 198 9.88 2.62 -3.71
CA SER A 198 10.35 1.67 -4.71
C SER A 198 9.71 1.89 -6.08
N LEU A 199 8.49 2.46 -6.15
CA LEU A 199 7.89 2.86 -7.41
C LEU A 199 8.79 3.86 -8.15
N VAL A 200 9.30 4.88 -7.44
CA VAL A 200 10.17 5.90 -8.05
C VAL A 200 11.47 5.26 -8.54
N LYS A 201 12.09 4.39 -7.73
CA LYS A 201 13.32 3.67 -8.13
C LYS A 201 13.10 2.86 -9.41
N LYS A 202 12.01 2.12 -9.48
CA LYS A 202 11.66 1.29 -10.66
C LYS A 202 11.32 2.13 -11.89
N LEU A 203 10.75 3.31 -11.71
CA LEU A 203 10.54 4.25 -12.82
C LEU A 203 11.87 4.76 -13.35
N PHE A 204 12.85 5.08 -12.48
CA PHE A 204 14.20 5.44 -12.93
C PHE A 204 14.91 4.28 -13.61
N GLU A 205 14.80 3.04 -13.10
CA GLU A 205 15.34 1.85 -13.77
C GLU A 205 14.75 1.66 -15.18
N ARG A 206 13.47 1.97 -15.37
CA ARG A 206 12.80 1.87 -16.67
C ARG A 206 13.22 2.94 -17.66
N GLU A 207 13.36 4.21 -17.21
CA GLU A 207 13.57 5.37 -18.08
C GLU A 207 15.06 5.72 -18.26
N VAL A 208 15.94 5.27 -17.36
CA VAL A 208 17.37 5.63 -17.32
C VAL A 208 18.22 4.38 -17.50
N PRO A 209 18.76 4.13 -18.70
CA PRO A 209 19.60 2.95 -18.99
C PRO A 209 20.81 2.81 -18.07
N GLU A 210 21.40 3.93 -17.64
CA GLU A 210 22.55 3.97 -16.73
C GLU A 210 22.16 3.49 -15.32
N VAL A 211 20.91 3.67 -14.89
CA VAL A 211 20.37 3.12 -13.64
C VAL A 211 20.05 1.62 -13.82
N ALA A 212 19.43 1.26 -14.94
CA ALA A 212 19.11 -0.13 -15.25
C ALA A 212 20.39 -1.03 -15.34
N SER A 213 21.49 -0.48 -15.85
CA SER A 213 22.76 -1.19 -15.95
C SER A 213 23.59 -1.16 -14.66
N GLY A 214 23.17 -0.41 -13.64
CA GLY A 214 23.93 -0.22 -12.40
C GLY A 214 25.12 0.75 -12.53
N ALA A 215 25.30 1.43 -13.67
CA ALA A 215 26.33 2.47 -13.84
C ALA A 215 26.04 3.70 -12.97
N VAL A 216 24.77 4.00 -12.71
CA VAL A 216 24.28 5.00 -11.76
C VAL A 216 23.41 4.32 -10.72
N ASP A 217 23.64 4.63 -9.45
CA ASP A 217 22.88 4.11 -8.33
C ASP A 217 22.13 5.22 -7.60
N ILE A 218 20.88 4.95 -7.21
CA ILE A 218 20.09 5.83 -6.36
C ILE A 218 20.42 5.49 -4.90
N ALA A 219 21.41 6.18 -4.36
CA ALA A 219 21.97 5.91 -3.04
C ALA A 219 20.97 6.22 -1.91
N LEU A 220 20.27 7.35 -2.01
CA LEU A 220 19.29 7.78 -1.00
C LEU A 220 18.06 8.33 -1.70
N ILE A 221 16.90 8.15 -1.05
CA ILE A 221 15.64 8.69 -1.54
C ILE A 221 14.72 9.01 -0.37
N ALA A 222 14.08 10.18 -0.43
CA ALA A 222 13.05 10.61 0.50
C ALA A 222 11.85 11.14 -0.29
N ARG A 223 10.64 10.63 0.01
CA ARG A 223 9.43 10.88 -0.76
C ARG A 223 8.28 11.36 0.11
N GLU A 224 7.58 12.36 -0.35
CA GLU A 224 6.21 12.69 0.01
C GLU A 224 5.34 12.47 -1.22
N ALA A 225 4.72 11.28 -1.28
CA ALA A 225 4.00 10.80 -2.46
C ALA A 225 2.92 11.77 -2.96
N GLY A 226 2.95 12.08 -4.26
CA GLY A 226 2.06 13.04 -4.90
C GLY A 226 2.43 14.51 -4.69
N VAL A 227 3.55 14.80 -4.01
CA VAL A 227 3.99 16.17 -3.75
C VAL A 227 5.43 16.39 -4.21
N ARG A 228 6.40 15.73 -3.60
CA ARG A 228 7.82 15.92 -3.92
C ARG A 228 8.68 14.74 -3.48
N THR A 229 9.67 14.40 -4.29
CA THR A 229 10.70 13.41 -3.97
C THR A 229 12.08 14.02 -4.14
N LYS A 230 12.97 13.76 -3.18
CA LYS A 230 14.40 14.03 -3.28
C LYS A 230 15.17 12.73 -3.40
N LEU A 231 16.11 12.67 -4.33
CA LEU A 231 16.97 11.50 -4.49
C LEU A 231 18.42 11.93 -4.66
N ALA A 232 19.33 11.21 -4.00
CA ALA A 232 20.76 11.37 -4.14
C ALA A 232 21.32 10.22 -4.98
N VAL A 233 21.98 10.57 -6.09
CA VAL A 233 22.50 9.61 -7.06
C VAL A 233 24.03 9.63 -7.09
N LYS A 234 24.64 8.47 -7.27
CA LYS A 234 26.08 8.31 -7.39
C LYS A 234 26.42 7.49 -8.63
N SER A 235 27.58 7.76 -9.22
CA SER A 235 28.11 6.93 -10.29
C SER A 235 28.94 5.78 -9.73
N ALA A 236 28.71 4.56 -10.23
CA ALA A 236 29.55 3.41 -10.01
C ALA A 236 30.69 3.30 -11.06
N GLN A 237 30.65 4.13 -12.12
CA GLN A 237 31.63 4.14 -13.20
C GLN A 237 32.29 5.50 -13.34
N SER A 238 33.59 5.54 -13.53
CA SER A 238 34.33 6.79 -13.78
C SER A 238 33.88 7.43 -15.07
N GLY A 239 33.70 8.77 -15.06
CA GLY A 239 33.32 9.55 -16.24
C GLY A 239 31.83 9.63 -16.54
N VAL A 240 30.98 9.00 -15.75
CA VAL A 240 29.51 9.10 -15.88
C VAL A 240 29.00 10.16 -14.89
N ASP A 241 28.35 11.20 -15.42
CA ASP A 241 27.61 12.15 -14.57
C ASP A 241 26.28 11.54 -14.13
N PRO A 242 26.09 11.21 -12.84
CA PRO A 242 24.90 10.53 -12.38
C PRO A 242 23.64 11.43 -12.42
N VAL A 243 23.78 12.72 -12.20
CA VAL A 243 22.66 13.67 -12.25
C VAL A 243 22.24 13.89 -13.70
N GLY A 244 23.20 14.16 -14.59
CA GLY A 244 22.93 14.35 -16.01
C GLY A 244 22.28 13.12 -16.67
N ALA A 245 22.73 11.91 -16.31
CA ALA A 245 22.12 10.66 -16.78
C ALA A 245 20.63 10.54 -16.37
N CYS A 246 20.31 10.82 -15.11
CA CYS A 246 18.94 10.76 -14.58
C CYS A 246 18.03 11.87 -15.16
N VAL A 247 18.55 13.08 -15.34
CA VAL A 247 17.81 14.21 -15.93
C VAL A 247 17.56 13.98 -17.42
N GLY A 248 18.58 13.51 -18.13
CA GLY A 248 18.55 13.31 -19.57
C GLY A 248 18.67 14.62 -20.36
N GLN A 249 18.81 14.52 -21.69
CA GLN A 249 18.92 15.68 -22.54
C GLN A 249 17.68 16.57 -22.40
N ARG A 250 17.90 17.86 -22.08
CA ARG A 250 16.82 18.85 -21.85
C ARG A 250 15.77 18.41 -20.85
N GLY A 251 16.10 17.48 -19.94
CA GLY A 251 15.18 17.01 -18.91
C GLY A 251 14.11 16.02 -19.38
N VAL A 252 14.22 15.45 -20.58
CA VAL A 252 13.16 14.58 -21.13
C VAL A 252 12.89 13.36 -20.24
N ARG A 253 13.95 12.67 -19.76
CA ARG A 253 13.78 11.47 -18.93
C ARG A 253 13.08 11.77 -17.60
N VAL A 254 13.53 12.80 -16.89
CA VAL A 254 12.91 13.19 -15.62
C VAL A 254 11.48 13.67 -15.80
N GLN A 255 11.16 14.32 -16.93
CA GLN A 255 9.80 14.79 -17.23
C GLN A 255 8.83 13.63 -17.48
N GLU A 256 9.27 12.53 -18.11
CA GLU A 256 8.43 11.33 -18.25
C GLU A 256 8.11 10.71 -16.89
N ILE A 257 9.09 10.62 -15.98
CA ILE A 257 8.88 10.13 -14.63
C ILE A 257 7.94 11.06 -13.84
N ILE A 258 8.13 12.38 -13.92
CA ILE A 258 7.25 13.38 -13.30
C ILE A 258 5.81 13.23 -13.80
N ARG A 259 5.62 13.02 -15.11
CA ARG A 259 4.29 12.81 -15.72
C ARG A 259 3.65 11.53 -15.21
N GLU A 260 4.40 10.43 -15.13
CA GLU A 260 3.91 9.15 -14.59
C GLU A 260 3.53 9.26 -13.11
N LEU A 261 4.22 10.10 -12.33
CA LEU A 261 3.96 10.39 -10.94
C LEU A 261 2.94 11.52 -10.72
N ASN A 262 2.06 11.79 -11.69
CA ASN A 262 1.02 12.81 -11.59
C ASN A 262 1.54 14.21 -11.19
N ASN A 263 2.66 14.64 -11.83
CA ASN A 263 3.36 15.90 -11.59
C ASN A 263 3.99 16.04 -10.18
N GLU A 264 4.34 14.93 -9.53
CA GLU A 264 5.19 14.93 -8.33
C GLU A 264 6.56 15.55 -8.66
N LYS A 265 7.00 16.56 -7.89
CA LYS A 265 8.28 17.22 -8.12
C LYS A 265 9.45 16.30 -7.76
N LEU A 266 10.46 16.24 -8.62
CA LEU A 266 11.66 15.44 -8.41
C LEU A 266 12.89 16.35 -8.29
N ASP A 267 13.61 16.23 -7.16
CA ASP A 267 14.92 16.88 -6.94
C ASP A 267 15.99 15.80 -6.99
N ILE A 268 16.86 15.88 -7.98
CA ILE A 268 17.98 14.95 -8.16
C ILE A 268 19.26 15.66 -7.76
N ILE A 269 19.96 15.12 -6.76
CA ILE A 269 21.20 15.70 -6.23
C ILE A 269 22.34 14.68 -6.33
N PRO A 270 23.59 15.13 -6.46
CA PRO A 270 24.73 14.23 -6.38
C PRO A 270 24.87 13.71 -4.94
N TYR A 271 25.11 12.41 -4.79
CA TYR A 271 25.49 11.82 -3.51
C TYR A 271 26.93 12.21 -3.16
N SER A 272 27.19 12.47 -1.90
CA SER A 272 28.52 12.68 -1.36
C SER A 272 28.68 11.97 -0.04
N ASP A 273 29.86 11.39 0.20
CA ASP A 273 30.25 10.83 1.49
C ASP A 273 30.49 11.95 2.53
N ASP A 274 30.85 13.16 2.05
CA ASP A 274 30.89 14.36 2.90
C ASP A 274 29.45 14.81 3.21
N GLN A 275 29.09 14.64 4.49
CA GLN A 275 27.74 14.93 4.97
C GLN A 275 27.36 16.41 4.82
N LYS A 276 28.33 17.33 4.87
CA LYS A 276 28.07 18.77 4.67
C LYS A 276 27.66 19.03 3.23
N ILE A 277 28.40 18.46 2.28
CA ILE A 277 28.11 18.58 0.85
C ILE A 277 26.74 17.95 0.54
N LEU A 278 26.46 16.75 1.09
CA LEU A 278 25.18 16.07 0.91
C LEU A 278 24.03 16.91 1.48
N LEU A 279 24.18 17.49 2.68
CA LEU A 279 23.18 18.35 3.31
C LEU A 279 22.95 19.65 2.51
N GLN A 280 24.02 20.28 2.01
CA GLN A 280 23.89 21.44 1.12
C GLN A 280 23.05 21.10 -0.13
N GLY A 281 23.39 20.00 -0.80
CA GLY A 281 22.61 19.50 -1.94
C GLY A 281 21.16 19.17 -1.55
N ALA A 282 20.94 18.52 -0.40
CA ALA A 282 19.59 18.16 0.06
C ALA A 282 18.72 19.40 0.39
N LEU A 283 19.33 20.51 0.78
CA LEU A 283 18.62 21.77 1.07
C LEU A 283 18.50 22.71 -0.14
N ALA A 284 19.05 22.31 -1.29
CA ALA A 284 18.87 23.09 -2.52
C ALA A 284 17.37 23.39 -2.77
N PRO A 285 17.03 24.57 -3.35
CA PRO A 285 17.89 25.54 -4.01
C PRO A 285 18.50 26.65 -3.11
N ALA A 286 18.47 26.49 -1.78
CA ALA A 286 19.03 27.48 -0.87
C ALA A 286 20.55 27.46 -0.91
N GLU A 287 21.17 28.65 -0.85
CA GLU A 287 22.61 28.88 -0.95
C GLU A 287 23.14 29.63 0.30
N GLY A 288 24.48 29.66 0.44
CA GLY A 288 25.13 30.42 1.53
C GLY A 288 24.91 29.83 2.92
N LEU A 289 24.60 28.52 3.01
CA LEU A 289 24.29 27.85 4.26
C LEU A 289 25.54 27.53 5.08
N GLN A 290 25.51 27.85 6.37
CA GLN A 290 26.48 27.37 7.34
C GLN A 290 25.90 26.13 8.05
N ILE A 291 26.61 25.00 7.95
CA ILE A 291 26.14 23.70 8.45
C ILE A 291 27.06 23.20 9.55
N GLU A 292 26.50 23.03 10.74
CA GLU A 292 27.15 22.45 11.91
C GLU A 292 26.51 21.09 12.21
N ILE A 293 27.34 20.03 12.27
CA ILE A 293 26.87 18.65 12.46
C ILE A 293 27.30 18.14 13.82
N ASP A 294 26.33 17.71 14.62
CA ASP A 294 26.54 16.94 15.84
C ASP A 294 26.28 15.46 15.56
N GLN A 295 27.35 14.71 15.29
CA GLN A 295 27.28 13.29 14.95
C GLN A 295 26.69 12.44 16.10
N ALA A 296 27.03 12.78 17.35
CA ALA A 296 26.61 12.01 18.52
C ALA A 296 25.09 12.05 18.70
N LYS A 297 24.47 13.18 18.37
CA LYS A 297 23.02 13.37 18.47
C LYS A 297 22.28 13.17 17.14
N LYS A 298 22.99 12.88 16.04
CA LYS A 298 22.44 12.91 14.68
C LYS A 298 21.63 14.18 14.43
N ALA A 299 22.19 15.33 14.80
CA ALA A 299 21.55 16.62 14.71
C ALA A 299 22.40 17.59 13.87
N VAL A 300 21.73 18.45 13.12
CA VAL A 300 22.35 19.45 12.27
C VAL A 300 21.73 20.80 12.57
N THR A 301 22.56 21.81 12.78
CA THR A 301 22.15 23.20 12.80
C THR A 301 22.53 23.84 11.48
N VAL A 302 21.55 24.38 10.78
CA VAL A 302 21.70 25.08 9.53
C VAL A 302 21.43 26.56 9.79
N THR A 303 22.44 27.40 9.66
CA THR A 303 22.30 28.86 9.71
C THR A 303 22.21 29.38 8.28
N ALA A 304 21.10 30.04 7.97
CA ALA A 304 20.82 30.57 6.64
C ALA A 304 20.71 32.10 6.66
N PRO A 305 21.12 32.78 5.58
CA PRO A 305 20.77 34.19 5.35
C PRO A 305 19.26 34.39 5.39
N ASP A 306 18.78 35.55 5.82
CA ASP A 306 17.35 35.80 6.01
C ASP A 306 16.52 35.68 4.72
N ASP A 307 17.11 36.03 3.57
CA ASP A 307 16.52 35.87 2.25
C ASP A 307 16.43 34.40 1.82
N GLN A 308 17.27 33.51 2.35
CA GLN A 308 17.31 32.07 2.05
C GLN A 308 16.44 31.21 2.99
N LEU A 309 16.03 31.73 4.15
CA LEU A 309 15.29 30.98 5.15
C LEU A 309 14.05 30.29 4.59
N SER A 310 13.26 31.02 3.78
CA SER A 310 12.06 30.47 3.16
C SER A 310 12.34 29.32 2.18
N LEU A 311 13.49 29.36 1.51
CA LEU A 311 13.93 28.32 0.58
C LEU A 311 14.43 27.08 1.34
N VAL A 312 15.21 27.26 2.41
CA VAL A 312 15.70 26.17 3.28
C VAL A 312 14.52 25.40 3.87
N ILE A 313 13.57 26.10 4.46
CA ILE A 313 12.41 25.52 5.10
C ILE A 313 11.47 24.92 4.04
N GLY A 314 11.18 25.67 3.00
CA GLY A 314 10.22 25.34 1.97
C GLY A 314 8.77 25.52 2.43
N ARG A 315 7.82 25.41 1.51
CA ARG A 315 6.39 25.55 1.80
C ARG A 315 5.95 24.45 2.79
N GLY A 316 5.41 24.84 3.95
CA GLY A 316 4.98 23.91 5.00
C GLY A 316 6.13 23.06 5.58
N GLY A 317 7.37 23.56 5.54
CA GLY A 317 8.54 22.83 6.05
C GLY A 317 9.03 21.68 5.16
N GLN A 318 8.49 21.52 3.97
CA GLN A 318 8.71 20.37 3.10
C GLN A 318 10.17 20.17 2.70
N ASN A 319 10.89 21.26 2.32
CA ASN A 319 12.28 21.13 1.86
C ASN A 319 13.18 20.61 2.97
N ALA A 320 13.08 21.20 4.18
CA ALA A 320 13.85 20.78 5.35
C ALA A 320 13.46 19.37 5.82
N ARG A 321 12.16 19.01 5.76
CA ARG A 321 11.67 17.67 6.14
C ARG A 321 12.18 16.58 5.19
N LEU A 322 12.10 16.80 3.89
CA LEU A 322 12.66 15.85 2.92
C LEU A 322 14.17 15.73 3.03
N ALA A 323 14.89 16.84 3.27
CA ALA A 323 16.33 16.80 3.53
C ALA A 323 16.66 16.00 4.80
N ALA A 324 15.88 16.19 5.86
CA ALA A 324 16.04 15.42 7.11
C ALA A 324 15.75 13.92 6.89
N LYS A 325 14.69 13.56 6.14
CA LYS A 325 14.38 12.17 5.78
C LYS A 325 15.48 11.56 4.90
N LEU A 326 16.00 12.31 3.94
CA LEU A 326 17.02 11.86 3.01
C LEU A 326 18.36 11.55 3.72
N THR A 327 18.77 12.42 4.62
CA THR A 327 20.07 12.35 5.29
C THR A 327 20.04 11.62 6.65
N GLY A 328 18.84 11.42 7.20
CA GLY A 328 18.66 10.80 8.53
C GLY A 328 19.01 11.70 9.73
N PHE A 329 19.29 13.00 9.49
CA PHE A 329 19.58 13.97 10.55
C PHE A 329 18.34 14.73 10.99
N ARG A 330 18.34 15.17 12.26
CA ARG A 330 17.41 16.19 12.74
C ARG A 330 17.97 17.56 12.33
N ILE A 331 17.21 18.32 11.53
CA ILE A 331 17.66 19.62 11.03
C ILE A 331 17.00 20.74 11.84
N THR A 332 17.81 21.61 12.42
CA THR A 332 17.37 22.87 13.04
C THR A 332 17.80 24.01 12.15
N VAL A 333 16.86 24.80 11.64
CA VAL A 333 17.13 25.97 10.80
C VAL A 333 17.10 27.22 11.67
N LYS A 334 18.17 28.03 11.60
CA LYS A 334 18.31 29.32 12.28
C LYS A 334 18.51 30.43 11.26
N SER A 335 18.07 31.64 11.59
CA SER A 335 18.45 32.85 10.88
C SER A 335 19.89 33.24 11.19
N ALA A 336 20.46 34.13 10.39
CA ALA A 336 21.76 34.73 10.66
C ALA A 336 21.79 35.48 12.00
N THR A 337 20.64 35.96 12.52
CA THR A 337 20.44 36.56 13.84
C THR A 337 20.38 35.55 15.00
N GLY A 338 20.47 34.23 14.69
CA GLY A 338 20.43 33.13 15.68
C GLY A 338 19.03 32.71 16.14
N GLN A 339 17.97 33.29 15.63
CA GLN A 339 16.60 32.86 15.95
C GLN A 339 16.29 31.53 15.26
N VAL A 340 15.69 30.60 16.01
CA VAL A 340 15.27 29.31 15.44
C VAL A 340 14.01 29.49 14.60
N ALA A 341 14.13 29.28 13.29
CA ALA A 341 13.04 29.41 12.34
C ALA A 341 12.28 28.08 12.14
N SER A 342 12.95 26.93 12.25
CA SER A 342 12.30 25.60 12.10
C SER A 342 13.13 24.50 12.77
N LYS A 343 12.44 23.46 13.27
CA LYS A 343 13.04 22.21 13.72
C LYS A 343 12.33 21.05 13.03
N VAL A 344 13.08 20.20 12.37
CA VAL A 344 12.51 19.06 11.62
C VAL A 344 13.29 17.79 11.94
N THR A 345 12.61 16.69 12.12
CA THR A 345 13.22 15.38 12.35
C THR A 345 13.02 14.49 11.12
N GLY A 346 13.98 13.58 10.88
CA GLY A 346 13.89 12.58 9.81
C GLY A 346 12.92 11.42 10.15
N LYS A 347 12.44 11.35 11.39
CA LYS A 347 11.34 10.45 11.76
C LYS A 347 10.03 11.06 11.31
N GLU A 348 9.07 10.22 10.99
CA GLU A 348 7.69 10.66 10.74
C GLU A 348 7.09 11.18 12.07
N GLU A 349 7.38 12.45 12.39
CA GLU A 349 6.63 13.20 13.37
C GLU A 349 5.57 13.97 12.60
N TYR A 350 4.34 13.61 12.82
CA TYR A 350 3.19 14.26 12.22
C TYR A 350 2.80 15.48 13.08
N GLU A 351 2.20 16.49 12.45
CA GLU A 351 1.72 17.67 13.18
C GLU A 351 0.67 17.28 14.24
N ILE A 352 -0.12 16.25 13.95
CA ILE A 352 -1.07 15.66 14.91
C ILE A 352 -0.40 15.07 16.16
N ASP A 353 0.89 14.76 16.15
CA ASP A 353 1.63 14.25 17.31
C ASP A 353 1.84 15.32 18.37
N THR A 354 1.72 16.60 18.00
CA THR A 354 1.78 17.75 18.91
C THR A 354 0.46 18.00 19.64
N PHE A 355 -0.64 17.33 19.25
CA PHE A 355 -1.96 17.57 19.83
C PHE A 355 -2.06 16.90 21.21
N LYS A 356 -2.08 17.72 22.26
CA LYS A 356 -2.25 17.25 23.63
C LYS A 356 -3.61 16.60 23.81
N GLY A 357 -3.64 15.40 24.41
CA GLY A 357 -4.87 14.65 24.70
C GLY A 357 -5.38 13.78 23.53
N LEU A 358 -4.69 13.76 22.41
CA LEU A 358 -5.03 12.85 21.32
C LEU A 358 -4.58 11.42 21.67
N GLU A 359 -5.52 10.46 21.65
CA GLU A 359 -5.24 9.07 21.95
C GLU A 359 -4.43 8.40 20.83
N GLN A 360 -3.64 7.38 21.21
CA GLN A 360 -2.79 6.65 20.26
C GLN A 360 -3.60 5.98 19.14
N THR A 361 -4.73 5.39 19.46
CA THR A 361 -5.65 4.77 18.51
C THR A 361 -6.20 5.77 17.50
N THR A 362 -6.56 6.97 17.95
CA THR A 362 -7.01 8.07 17.07
C THR A 362 -5.87 8.58 16.18
N ARG A 363 -4.64 8.66 16.71
CA ARG A 363 -3.45 9.04 15.92
C ARG A 363 -3.18 8.03 14.80
N GLU A 364 -3.15 6.75 15.13
CA GLU A 364 -2.93 5.66 14.17
C GLU A 364 -3.99 5.72 13.07
N LEU A 365 -5.25 5.92 13.43
CA LEU A 365 -6.34 6.07 12.47
C LEU A 365 -6.12 7.29 11.55
N LEU A 366 -5.74 8.44 12.09
CA LEU A 366 -5.46 9.64 11.29
C LEU A 366 -4.25 9.44 10.37
N VAL A 367 -3.20 8.78 10.84
CA VAL A 367 -2.02 8.43 10.03
C VAL A 367 -2.39 7.49 8.89
N ASP A 368 -3.16 6.45 9.16
CA ASP A 368 -3.64 5.48 8.16
C ASP A 368 -4.46 6.17 7.05
N TYR A 369 -5.20 7.20 7.42
CA TYR A 369 -5.97 8.00 6.46
C TYR A 369 -5.19 9.20 5.89
N LYS A 370 -3.88 9.33 6.19
CA LYS A 370 -3.00 10.42 5.76
C LYS A 370 -3.52 11.82 6.15
N LEU A 371 -4.16 11.91 7.29
CA LEU A 371 -4.65 13.15 7.89
C LEU A 371 -3.65 13.61 8.96
N THR A 372 -2.44 13.92 8.56
CA THR A 372 -1.29 14.09 9.45
C THR A 372 -0.93 15.55 9.73
N THR A 373 -1.58 16.48 9.01
CA THR A 373 -1.37 17.93 9.18
C THR A 373 -2.69 18.65 9.47
N LEU A 374 -2.61 19.83 10.07
CA LEU A 374 -3.79 20.71 10.28
C LEU A 374 -4.48 21.04 8.96
N GLY A 375 -3.73 21.24 7.89
CA GLY A 375 -4.28 21.46 6.57
C GLY A 375 -5.03 20.25 6.00
N ASP A 376 -4.58 19.02 6.30
CA ASP A 376 -5.33 17.81 5.93
C ASP A 376 -6.62 17.68 6.72
N LEU A 377 -6.57 17.95 8.03
CA LEU A 377 -7.74 17.89 8.90
C LEU A 377 -8.79 18.94 8.50
N GLU A 378 -8.36 20.13 8.17
CA GLU A 378 -9.25 21.21 7.70
C GLU A 378 -9.92 20.86 6.36
N ARG A 379 -9.14 20.36 5.42
CA ARG A 379 -9.60 20.01 4.06
C ARG A 379 -10.54 18.79 4.03
N PHE A 380 -10.39 17.88 4.98
CA PHE A 380 -11.11 16.61 5.01
C PHE A 380 -11.96 16.44 6.28
N VAL A 381 -12.56 17.53 6.78
CA VAL A 381 -13.39 17.52 7.99
C VAL A 381 -14.47 16.44 7.95
N ASP A 382 -15.23 16.34 6.87
CA ASP A 382 -16.32 15.36 6.72
C ASP A 382 -15.82 13.91 6.83
N LYS A 383 -14.55 13.67 6.50
CA LYS A 383 -13.97 12.31 6.54
C LYS A 383 -13.66 11.85 7.95
N TRP A 384 -12.94 12.67 8.74
CA TRP A 384 -12.56 12.26 10.07
C TRP A 384 -13.69 12.42 11.09
N GLN A 385 -14.69 13.28 10.83
CA GLN A 385 -15.89 13.33 11.63
C GLN A 385 -16.74 12.05 11.54
N ALA A 386 -16.62 11.32 10.42
CA ALA A 386 -17.25 10.02 10.24
C ALA A 386 -16.49 8.85 10.89
N PHE A 387 -15.34 9.10 11.53
CA PHE A 387 -14.60 8.06 12.24
C PHE A 387 -15.33 7.66 13.54
N GLU A 388 -15.27 6.40 13.89
CA GLU A 388 -15.74 5.86 15.17
C GLU A 388 -14.72 6.16 16.28
N ILE A 389 -14.59 7.43 16.63
CA ILE A 389 -13.76 7.94 17.74
C ILE A 389 -14.65 8.69 18.72
N SER A 390 -14.18 8.81 19.98
CA SER A 390 -14.97 9.47 21.04
C SER A 390 -15.23 10.94 20.73
N ASP A 391 -16.33 11.48 21.28
CA ASP A 391 -16.68 12.89 21.11
C ASP A 391 -15.60 13.83 21.68
N GLU A 392 -14.87 13.39 22.71
CA GLU A 392 -13.72 14.12 23.26
C GLU A 392 -12.59 14.24 22.24
N GLN A 393 -12.28 13.16 21.52
CA GLN A 393 -11.28 13.17 20.46
C GLN A 393 -11.69 14.04 19.28
N LYS A 394 -12.97 13.99 18.88
CA LYS A 394 -13.53 14.89 17.88
C LYS A 394 -13.47 16.36 18.30
N ALA A 395 -13.72 16.66 19.56
CA ALA A 395 -13.63 18.03 20.09
C ALA A 395 -12.20 18.60 20.04
N ILE A 396 -11.18 17.76 20.35
CA ILE A 396 -9.77 18.14 20.23
C ILE A 396 -9.43 18.50 18.78
N LEU A 397 -9.81 17.65 17.83
CA LEU A 397 -9.55 17.86 16.41
C LEU A 397 -10.27 19.12 15.88
N ASN A 398 -11.54 19.31 16.23
CA ASN A 398 -12.32 20.49 15.85
C ASN A 398 -11.69 21.80 16.37
N LYS A 399 -11.24 21.80 17.63
CA LYS A 399 -10.56 22.94 18.23
C LYS A 399 -9.28 23.31 17.47
N LYS A 400 -8.48 22.30 17.12
CA LYS A 400 -7.23 22.51 16.37
C LYS A 400 -7.46 23.02 14.95
N VAL A 401 -8.45 22.50 14.27
CA VAL A 401 -8.85 22.99 12.93
C VAL A 401 -9.36 24.42 12.98
N LEU A 402 -10.11 24.79 14.04
CA LEU A 402 -10.61 26.17 14.21
C LEU A 402 -9.48 27.17 14.48
N GLU A 403 -8.53 26.81 15.37
CA GLU A 403 -7.31 27.58 15.63
C GLU A 403 -6.53 27.83 14.32
N TYR A 404 -6.34 26.80 13.53
CA TYR A 404 -5.64 26.89 12.24
C TYR A 404 -6.35 27.79 11.22
N LYS A 405 -7.69 27.73 11.13
CA LYS A 405 -8.46 28.63 10.26
C LYS A 405 -8.28 30.09 10.65
N GLN A 406 -8.27 30.40 11.93
CA GLN A 406 -8.05 31.76 12.42
C GLN A 406 -6.64 32.27 12.06
N GLU A 407 -5.61 31.43 12.22
CA GLU A 407 -4.25 31.78 11.83
C GLU A 407 -4.11 32.02 10.31
N LEU A 408 -4.78 31.22 9.49
CA LEU A 408 -4.79 31.42 8.02
C LEU A 408 -5.44 32.75 7.61
N VAL A 409 -6.51 33.18 8.29
CA VAL A 409 -7.14 34.48 8.02
C VAL A 409 -6.17 35.61 8.32
N ILE A 410 -5.53 35.59 9.48
CA ILE A 410 -4.54 36.60 9.91
C ILE A 410 -3.35 36.65 8.94
N LEU A 411 -2.89 35.48 8.50
CA LEU A 411 -1.78 35.38 7.56
C LEU A 411 -2.13 35.97 6.18
N ASN A 412 -3.34 35.68 5.70
CA ASN A 412 -3.83 36.20 4.43
C ASN A 412 -4.04 37.71 4.46
N GLU A 413 -4.49 38.28 5.56
CA GLU A 413 -4.59 39.75 5.75
C GLU A 413 -3.22 40.41 5.71
N LYS A 414 -2.23 39.85 6.41
CA LYS A 414 -0.84 40.33 6.38
C LYS A 414 -0.19 40.23 4.97
N TYR A 415 -0.55 39.22 4.21
CA TYR A 415 -0.09 39.12 2.82
C TYR A 415 -0.70 40.19 1.92
N LYS A 416 -2.01 40.44 2.05
CA LYS A 416 -2.70 41.51 1.30
C LYS A 416 -2.14 42.89 1.63
N GLU A 417 -1.88 43.18 2.90
CA GLU A 417 -1.25 44.46 3.31
C GLU A 417 0.16 44.63 2.73
N LYS A 418 0.96 43.54 2.68
CA LYS A 418 2.29 43.58 2.05
C LYS A 418 2.23 43.73 0.52
N GLU A 419 1.28 43.13 -0.14
CA GLU A 419 1.06 43.30 -1.57
C GLU A 419 0.62 44.73 -1.92
N ASN A 420 -0.31 45.26 -1.18
CA ASN A 420 -0.77 46.65 -1.33
C ASN A 420 0.39 47.65 -1.11
N SER A 421 1.18 47.46 -0.06
CA SER A 421 2.34 48.32 0.20
C SER A 421 3.45 48.21 -0.84
N LYS A 422 3.60 47.06 -1.52
CA LYS A 422 4.49 46.91 -2.67
C LYS A 422 3.97 47.62 -3.91
N GLN A 423 2.67 47.49 -4.20
CA GLN A 423 2.04 48.17 -5.34
C GLN A 423 2.05 49.69 -5.19
N GLU A 424 1.87 50.21 -3.97
CA GLU A 424 1.97 51.68 -3.69
C GLU A 424 3.41 52.17 -3.90
N LYS A 425 4.43 51.42 -3.50
CA LYS A 425 5.82 51.79 -3.72
C LYS A 425 6.25 51.70 -5.19
N GLU A 426 5.70 50.77 -5.96
CA GLU A 426 5.94 50.68 -7.40
C GLU A 426 5.23 51.80 -8.15
N LYS A 427 4.02 52.20 -7.78
CA LYS A 427 3.30 53.36 -8.35
C LYS A 427 4.02 54.68 -8.07
N ALA A 428 4.47 54.85 -6.81
CA ALA A 428 5.25 56.05 -6.45
C ALA A 428 6.59 56.17 -7.19
N LYS A 429 7.18 55.01 -7.53
CA LYS A 429 8.44 54.99 -8.33
C LYS A 429 8.23 55.29 -9.80
N THR A 430 7.11 54.80 -10.37
CA THR A 430 6.75 55.09 -11.77
C THR A 430 6.29 56.53 -11.96
N GLU A 431 5.68 57.17 -10.93
CA GLU A 431 5.33 58.61 -10.99
C GLU A 431 6.54 59.53 -10.84
N SER A 432 7.58 59.12 -10.11
CA SER A 432 8.85 59.87 -10.03
C SER A 432 9.68 59.84 -11.31
N ASP A 433 9.68 58.68 -12.02
CA ASP A 433 10.41 58.48 -13.28
C ASP A 433 9.72 59.13 -14.50
N THR A 434 8.49 59.65 -14.34
CA THR A 434 7.75 60.32 -15.42
C THR A 434 7.82 61.87 -15.31
N GLN A 435 8.48 62.41 -14.28
CA GLN A 435 8.68 63.85 -14.04
C GLN A 435 10.12 64.34 -14.25
N GLU A 436 11.05 63.50 -14.68
CA GLU A 436 12.34 63.87 -15.27
C GLU A 436 12.29 63.70 -16.82
#